data_69e379622be4e44c0fb5ed8a9a4a9b23
#
_entry.id   69e379622be4e44c0fb5ed8a9a4a9b23
#
_cell.length_a   1.000
_cell.length_b   1.000
_cell.length_c   1.000
_cell.angle_alpha   90.00
_cell.angle_beta   90.00
_cell.angle_gamma   90.00
#
_symmetry.space_group_name_H-M   'P 1'
#
loop_
_entity.id
_entity.type
_entity.pdbx_description
1 polymer ?
#
loop_
_entity_poly.entity_id
_entity_poly.type
_entity_poly.pdbx_seq_one_letter_code
_entity_poly.pdbx_strand_id
1 'polypeptide(L)'
;MTAPAKLLVVTADDFGLSHGVNRGIVEAHREGILTSTSLMVHRPAAEQAAALARESPALSVGLHLELDPAAADVPTELDRQLGRFTDLVGAPPTHVDSHHDVHKSPRVLPHVQAWAERIGVPVRGGSRVRHLSKFYGQWGGETHLEQISVEGLLRLLDAELGPGVTELTCHAGYVDEGLTSSYTVEREAELRTLCDPRVGPALAERGVRLVGFRDLPALAAPAVSEGAA
;
A
#
# COMPACT_ATOMS: atom_id res chain seq x y z
N MET A 1 17.72 -0.45 27.49
CA MET A 1 16.63 0.13 26.69
C MET A 1 16.67 -0.57 25.34
N THR A 2 15.62 -1.31 24.98
CA THR A 2 15.51 -1.93 23.65
C THR A 2 15.38 -0.82 22.60
N ALA A 3 16.11 -0.92 21.50
CA ALA A 3 15.97 0.02 20.39
C ALA A 3 14.51 0.07 19.92
N PRO A 4 13.97 1.25 19.58
CA PRO A 4 12.59 1.35 19.11
C PRO A 4 12.41 0.54 17.83
N ALA A 5 11.29 -0.20 17.74
CA ALA A 5 11.03 -1.14 16.66
C ALA A 5 10.96 -0.44 15.30
N LYS A 6 11.53 -1.09 14.27
CA LYS A 6 11.36 -0.72 12.86
C LYS A 6 10.19 -1.52 12.31
N LEU A 7 9.07 -0.85 12.00
CA LEU A 7 7.87 -1.47 11.46
C LEU A 7 7.75 -1.10 9.97
N LEU A 8 7.56 -2.11 9.13
CA LEU A 8 7.43 -1.91 7.68
C LEU A 8 6.07 -2.41 7.22
N VAL A 9 5.30 -1.51 6.62
CA VAL A 9 4.13 -1.83 5.81
C VAL A 9 4.58 -1.85 4.36
N VAL A 10 4.28 -2.91 3.63
CA VAL A 10 4.54 -3.00 2.18
C VAL A 10 3.20 -2.96 1.48
N THR A 11 2.93 -1.87 0.75
CA THR A 11 1.66 -1.61 0.09
C THR A 11 1.80 -1.67 -1.41
N ALA A 12 1.08 -2.58 -2.06
CA ALA A 12 0.93 -2.56 -3.51
C ALA A 12 -0.27 -1.69 -3.91
N ASP A 13 -0.02 -0.74 -4.76
CA ASP A 13 -1.03 0.11 -5.39
C ASP A 13 -1.73 -0.62 -6.54
N ASP A 14 -2.82 -0.03 -7.05
CA ASP A 14 -3.53 -0.45 -8.25
C ASP A 14 -4.28 -1.80 -8.16
N PHE A 15 -4.63 -2.29 -6.99
CA PHE A 15 -5.51 -3.46 -6.87
C PHE A 15 -6.85 -3.16 -7.54
N GLY A 16 -7.30 -4.03 -8.43
CA GLY A 16 -8.50 -3.80 -9.26
C GLY A 16 -8.20 -3.27 -10.67
N LEU A 17 -6.98 -2.82 -10.96
CA LEU A 17 -6.61 -2.26 -12.26
C LEU A 17 -6.76 -3.28 -13.39
N SER A 18 -6.20 -4.48 -13.23
CA SER A 18 -6.35 -5.60 -14.15
C SER A 18 -6.32 -6.95 -13.41
N HIS A 19 -6.73 -8.01 -14.09
CA HIS A 19 -6.70 -9.37 -13.53
C HIS A 19 -5.26 -9.84 -13.23
N GLY A 20 -4.29 -9.46 -14.07
CA GLY A 20 -2.88 -9.76 -13.88
C GLY A 20 -2.29 -9.05 -12.66
N VAL A 21 -2.60 -7.75 -12.49
CA VAL A 21 -2.20 -6.98 -11.31
C VAL A 21 -2.77 -7.61 -10.05
N ASN A 22 -4.05 -7.96 -10.04
CA ASN A 22 -4.68 -8.59 -8.87
C ASN A 22 -3.99 -9.91 -8.47
N ARG A 23 -3.69 -10.77 -9.44
CA ARG A 23 -3.00 -12.05 -9.16
C ARG A 23 -1.61 -11.82 -8.57
N GLY A 24 -0.83 -10.91 -9.16
CA GLY A 24 0.52 -10.63 -8.66
C GLY A 24 0.52 -10.03 -7.25
N ILE A 25 -0.43 -9.15 -6.92
CA ILE A 25 -0.58 -8.60 -5.57
C ILE A 25 -0.87 -9.71 -4.55
N VAL A 26 -1.81 -10.61 -4.86
CA VAL A 26 -2.14 -11.73 -3.95
C VAL A 26 -0.98 -12.71 -3.82
N GLU A 27 -0.22 -12.96 -4.90
CA GLU A 27 0.99 -13.77 -4.85
C GLU A 27 2.06 -13.12 -3.97
N ALA A 28 2.34 -11.82 -4.16
CA ALA A 28 3.28 -11.08 -3.32
C ALA A 28 2.89 -11.10 -1.83
N HIS A 29 1.59 -11.17 -1.52
CA HIS A 29 1.11 -11.32 -0.15
C HIS A 29 1.30 -12.74 0.40
N ARG A 30 1.03 -13.77 -0.39
CA ARG A 30 1.08 -15.17 0.04
C ARG A 30 2.50 -15.72 0.11
N GLU A 31 3.32 -15.37 -0.86
CA GLU A 31 4.67 -15.93 -1.05
C GLU A 31 5.80 -14.94 -0.71
N GLY A 32 5.48 -13.66 -0.55
CA GLY A 32 6.44 -12.59 -0.38
C GLY A 32 6.23 -11.77 0.90
N ILE A 33 6.64 -10.51 0.80
CA ILE A 33 6.65 -9.58 1.94
C ILE A 33 5.49 -8.57 1.94
N LEU A 34 4.54 -8.68 1.01
CA LEU A 34 3.43 -7.74 0.89
C LEU A 34 2.44 -7.88 2.05
N THR A 35 2.10 -6.77 2.71
CA THR A 35 1.19 -6.77 3.86
C THR A 35 -0.09 -5.98 3.62
N SER A 36 -0.07 -5.11 2.63
CA SER A 36 -1.17 -4.17 2.35
C SER A 36 -1.33 -3.94 0.85
N THR A 37 -2.53 -3.54 0.44
CA THR A 37 -2.82 -3.09 -0.92
C THR A 37 -3.92 -2.03 -0.88
N SER A 38 -4.05 -1.23 -1.93
CA SER A 38 -5.14 -0.27 -2.07
C SER A 38 -5.94 -0.49 -3.35
N LEU A 39 -7.29 -0.54 -3.20
CA LEU A 39 -8.25 -0.96 -4.22
C LEU A 39 -8.78 0.24 -5.02
N MET A 40 -8.68 0.16 -6.33
CA MET A 40 -9.31 1.05 -7.31
C MET A 40 -10.74 0.56 -7.61
N VAL A 41 -11.74 1.15 -6.99
CA VAL A 41 -13.12 0.62 -6.96
C VAL A 41 -13.87 0.70 -8.28
N HIS A 42 -13.41 1.52 -9.23
CA HIS A 42 -14.06 1.72 -10.52
C HIS A 42 -13.34 1.05 -11.68
N ARG A 43 -12.25 0.35 -11.42
CA ARG A 43 -11.50 -0.34 -12.46
C ARG A 43 -12.12 -1.69 -12.85
N PRO A 44 -11.86 -2.17 -14.06
CA PRO A 44 -12.54 -3.35 -14.61
C PRO A 44 -12.40 -4.62 -13.76
N ALA A 45 -11.29 -4.77 -13.05
CA ALA A 45 -11.03 -5.96 -12.23
C ALA A 45 -11.32 -5.74 -10.72
N ALA A 46 -12.04 -4.67 -10.33
CA ALA A 46 -12.33 -4.36 -8.93
C ALA A 46 -13.15 -5.45 -8.21
N GLU A 47 -14.10 -6.08 -8.89
CA GLU A 47 -14.91 -7.17 -8.31
C GLU A 47 -14.08 -8.43 -8.04
N GLN A 48 -13.17 -8.79 -8.95
CA GLN A 48 -12.22 -9.87 -8.73
C GLN A 48 -11.27 -9.53 -7.56
N ALA A 49 -10.76 -8.29 -7.51
CA ALA A 49 -9.90 -7.83 -6.42
C ALA A 49 -10.59 -7.98 -5.05
N ALA A 50 -11.85 -7.55 -4.95
CA ALA A 50 -12.64 -7.71 -3.73
C ALA A 50 -12.88 -9.18 -3.34
N ALA A 51 -13.09 -10.07 -4.31
CA ALA A 51 -13.20 -11.51 -4.06
C ALA A 51 -11.89 -12.07 -3.49
N LEU A 52 -10.76 -11.76 -4.12
CA LEU A 52 -9.43 -12.17 -3.67
C LEU A 52 -9.06 -11.60 -2.29
N ALA A 53 -9.50 -10.37 -1.98
CA ALA A 53 -9.32 -9.75 -0.66
C ALA A 53 -10.03 -10.57 0.44
N ARG A 54 -11.26 -11.03 0.18
CA ARG A 54 -12.02 -11.89 1.11
C ARG A 54 -11.34 -13.24 1.35
N GLU A 55 -10.66 -13.78 0.33
CA GLU A 55 -9.87 -15.02 0.41
C GLU A 55 -8.50 -14.82 1.08
N SER A 56 -8.10 -13.58 1.31
CA SER A 56 -6.81 -13.20 1.90
C SER A 56 -7.00 -12.33 3.14
N PRO A 57 -7.57 -12.87 4.24
CA PRO A 57 -7.98 -12.08 5.41
C PRO A 57 -6.82 -11.41 6.16
N ALA A 58 -5.58 -11.83 5.92
CA ALA A 58 -4.39 -11.18 6.48
C ALA A 58 -3.95 -9.94 5.69
N LEU A 59 -4.38 -9.81 4.43
CA LEU A 59 -4.06 -8.64 3.59
C LEU A 59 -4.86 -7.42 4.07
N SER A 60 -4.16 -6.33 4.40
CA SER A 60 -4.80 -5.05 4.67
C SER A 60 -5.24 -4.41 3.36
N VAL A 61 -6.53 -4.07 3.23
CA VAL A 61 -7.06 -3.47 2.00
C VAL A 61 -7.50 -2.03 2.28
N GLY A 62 -6.84 -1.08 1.62
CA GLY A 62 -7.16 0.34 1.61
C GLY A 62 -7.95 0.76 0.38
N LEU A 63 -8.34 2.01 0.33
CA LEU A 63 -9.00 2.64 -0.80
C LEU A 63 -8.00 3.46 -1.61
N HIS A 64 -7.77 3.06 -2.87
CA HIS A 64 -6.95 3.78 -3.85
C HIS A 64 -7.82 4.75 -4.63
N LEU A 65 -7.86 5.98 -4.17
CA LEU A 65 -8.72 7.03 -4.73
C LEU A 65 -8.30 7.40 -6.16
N GLU A 66 -9.26 7.50 -7.04
CA GLU A 66 -9.10 8.06 -8.38
C GLU A 66 -9.74 9.45 -8.38
N LEU A 67 -8.93 10.48 -8.34
CA LEU A 67 -9.37 11.86 -8.20
C LEU A 67 -8.86 12.72 -9.36
N ASP A 68 -9.73 13.57 -9.87
CA ASP A 68 -9.33 14.68 -10.73
C ASP A 68 -9.01 15.89 -9.83
N PRO A 69 -7.75 16.41 -9.83
CA PRO A 69 -7.40 17.58 -9.03
C PRO A 69 -8.14 18.85 -9.45
N ALA A 70 -8.79 18.85 -10.61
CA ALA A 70 -9.63 19.95 -11.09
C ALA A 70 -11.12 19.75 -10.78
N ALA A 71 -11.52 18.61 -10.20
CA ALA A 71 -12.92 18.32 -9.87
C ALA A 71 -13.54 19.44 -9.01
N ALA A 72 -14.79 19.77 -9.31
CA ALA A 72 -15.53 20.81 -8.58
C ALA A 72 -15.99 20.35 -7.20
N ASP A 73 -16.23 19.05 -7.02
CA ASP A 73 -16.79 18.48 -5.78
C ASP A 73 -16.02 17.21 -5.37
N VAL A 74 -14.86 17.44 -4.75
CA VAL A 74 -14.02 16.38 -4.21
C VAL A 74 -14.72 15.60 -3.07
N PRO A 75 -15.43 16.24 -2.10
CA PRO A 75 -16.10 15.53 -1.00
C PRO A 75 -17.12 14.50 -1.48
N THR A 76 -17.97 14.83 -2.44
CA THR A 76 -18.95 13.89 -2.99
C THR A 76 -18.29 12.70 -3.67
N GLU A 77 -17.17 12.93 -4.39
CA GLU A 77 -16.43 11.86 -5.02
C GLU A 77 -15.78 10.90 -4.01
N LEU A 78 -15.24 11.44 -2.91
CA LEU A 78 -14.70 10.63 -1.80
C LEU A 78 -15.77 9.70 -1.20
N ASP A 79 -16.94 10.24 -0.90
CA ASP A 79 -18.06 9.45 -0.33
C ASP A 79 -18.59 8.42 -1.35
N ARG A 80 -18.60 8.73 -2.65
CA ARG A 80 -18.99 7.81 -3.71
C ARG A 80 -18.04 6.61 -3.80
N GLN A 81 -16.73 6.86 -3.78
CA GLN A 81 -15.73 5.79 -3.83
C GLN A 81 -15.73 4.96 -2.55
N LEU A 82 -15.92 5.57 -1.38
CA LEU A 82 -16.07 4.84 -0.11
C LEU A 82 -17.31 3.92 -0.12
N GLY A 83 -18.46 4.42 -0.60
CA GLY A 83 -19.67 3.61 -0.75
C GLY A 83 -19.40 2.38 -1.62
N ARG A 84 -18.82 2.59 -2.81
CA ARG A 84 -18.49 1.47 -3.71
C ARG A 84 -17.46 0.51 -3.10
N PHE A 85 -16.48 1.01 -2.36
CA PHE A 85 -15.51 0.17 -1.65
C PHE A 85 -16.21 -0.73 -0.63
N THR A 86 -17.09 -0.14 0.18
CA THR A 86 -17.83 -0.88 1.21
C THR A 86 -18.74 -1.95 0.60
N ASP A 87 -19.41 -1.64 -0.52
CA ASP A 87 -20.24 -2.60 -1.25
C ASP A 87 -19.43 -3.78 -1.79
N LEU A 88 -18.21 -3.54 -2.28
CA LEU A 88 -17.33 -4.56 -2.83
C LEU A 88 -16.68 -5.42 -1.76
N VAL A 89 -16.10 -4.78 -0.74
CA VAL A 89 -15.25 -5.46 0.26
C VAL A 89 -16.04 -5.95 1.46
N GLY A 90 -17.14 -5.28 1.80
CA GLY A 90 -17.97 -5.60 2.97
C GLY A 90 -17.44 -5.08 4.30
N ALA A 91 -16.40 -4.23 4.27
CA ALA A 91 -15.75 -3.64 5.44
C ALA A 91 -15.19 -2.26 5.10
N PRO A 92 -14.92 -1.38 6.08
CA PRO A 92 -14.24 -0.11 5.82
C PRO A 92 -12.79 -0.32 5.37
N PRO A 93 -12.19 0.63 4.62
CA PRO A 93 -10.79 0.57 4.22
C PRO A 93 -9.86 0.65 5.43
N THR A 94 -8.72 -0.02 5.37
CA THR A 94 -7.70 0.04 6.43
C THR A 94 -6.85 1.30 6.38
N HIS A 95 -6.77 1.93 5.22
CA HIS A 95 -6.04 3.18 4.93
C HIS A 95 -6.55 3.77 3.61
N VAL A 96 -6.10 4.96 3.32
CA VAL A 96 -6.44 5.69 2.09
C VAL A 96 -5.18 6.26 1.45
N ASP A 97 -5.11 6.15 0.15
CA ASP A 97 -4.14 6.77 -0.73
C ASP A 97 -4.81 7.15 -2.06
N SER A 98 -4.04 7.51 -3.08
CA SER A 98 -4.63 7.80 -4.38
C SER A 98 -3.67 7.52 -5.53
N HIS A 99 -4.25 7.17 -6.66
CA HIS A 99 -3.53 7.04 -7.92
C HIS A 99 -2.77 8.35 -8.24
N HIS A 100 -1.49 8.20 -8.62
CA HIS A 100 -0.57 9.32 -8.86
C HIS A 100 -0.42 10.32 -7.69
N ASP A 101 -0.65 9.89 -6.46
CA ASP A 101 -0.53 10.75 -5.27
C ASP A 101 -1.38 12.05 -5.32
N VAL A 102 -2.49 12.06 -6.07
CA VAL A 102 -3.36 13.23 -6.26
C VAL A 102 -3.88 13.77 -4.93
N HIS A 103 -4.05 12.91 -3.91
CA HIS A 103 -4.44 13.30 -2.55
C HIS A 103 -3.46 14.29 -1.88
N LYS A 104 -2.20 14.38 -2.37
CA LYS A 104 -1.19 15.33 -1.87
C LYS A 104 -1.27 16.70 -2.55
N SER A 105 -2.07 16.85 -3.61
CA SER A 105 -2.20 18.15 -4.28
C SER A 105 -2.85 19.19 -3.36
N PRO A 106 -2.42 20.47 -3.40
CA PRO A 106 -2.90 21.49 -2.47
C PRO A 106 -4.42 21.70 -2.46
N ARG A 107 -5.10 21.46 -3.60
CA ARG A 107 -6.56 21.57 -3.70
C ARG A 107 -7.31 20.39 -3.09
N VAL A 108 -6.74 19.20 -3.18
CA VAL A 108 -7.40 17.94 -2.77
C VAL A 108 -7.08 17.59 -1.32
N LEU A 109 -5.86 17.83 -0.89
CA LEU A 109 -5.34 17.42 0.42
C LEU A 109 -6.23 17.81 1.60
N PRO A 110 -6.74 19.05 1.74
CA PRO A 110 -7.58 19.41 2.88
C PRO A 110 -8.89 18.59 2.93
N HIS A 111 -9.47 18.31 1.77
CA HIS A 111 -10.70 17.51 1.67
C HIS A 111 -10.45 16.05 2.08
N VAL A 112 -9.38 15.45 1.57
CA VAL A 112 -9.01 14.05 1.88
C VAL A 112 -8.67 13.91 3.36
N GLN A 113 -7.92 14.85 3.94
CA GLN A 113 -7.56 14.81 5.36
C GLN A 113 -8.78 14.90 6.27
N ALA A 114 -9.66 15.90 6.06
CA ALA A 114 -10.87 16.06 6.86
C ALA A 114 -11.83 14.87 6.71
N TRP A 115 -11.93 14.33 5.48
CA TRP A 115 -12.76 13.16 5.19
C TRP A 115 -12.21 11.90 5.87
N ALA A 116 -10.91 11.62 5.75
CA ALA A 116 -10.25 10.46 6.35
C ALA A 116 -10.29 10.50 7.89
N GLU A 117 -10.15 11.70 8.48
CA GLU A 117 -10.33 11.90 9.93
C GLU A 117 -11.76 11.56 10.36
N ARG A 118 -12.78 11.99 9.59
CA ARG A 118 -14.19 11.68 9.85
C ARG A 118 -14.50 10.19 9.84
N ILE A 119 -13.88 9.42 8.93
CA ILE A 119 -14.08 7.96 8.83
C ILE A 119 -13.07 7.15 9.66
N GLY A 120 -12.12 7.81 10.32
CA GLY A 120 -11.18 7.19 11.26
C GLY A 120 -10.08 6.35 10.62
N VAL A 121 -9.65 6.64 9.39
CA VAL A 121 -8.62 5.88 8.67
C VAL A 121 -7.36 6.73 8.40
N PRO A 122 -6.14 6.14 8.42
CA PRO A 122 -4.92 6.85 8.06
C PRO A 122 -4.86 7.14 6.55
N VAL A 123 -4.27 8.28 6.22
CA VAL A 123 -3.93 8.68 4.83
C VAL A 123 -2.43 8.48 4.62
N ARG A 124 -2.03 7.95 3.46
CA ARG A 124 -0.62 7.84 3.05
C ARG A 124 0.10 9.18 3.17
N GLY A 125 1.31 9.15 3.73
CA GLY A 125 2.11 10.36 3.97
C GLY A 125 1.60 11.22 5.12
N GLY A 126 0.62 10.76 5.90
CA GLY A 126 0.20 11.41 7.15
C GLY A 126 1.25 11.28 8.25
N SER A 127 1.07 12.04 9.35
CA SER A 127 2.08 12.24 10.40
C SER A 127 2.55 10.98 11.14
N ARG A 128 1.78 9.88 11.10
CA ARG A 128 2.06 8.65 11.89
C ARG A 128 2.81 7.57 11.12
N VAL A 129 2.78 7.60 9.79
CA VAL A 129 3.39 6.60 8.91
C VAL A 129 4.28 7.34 7.91
N ARG A 130 5.58 7.08 7.94
CA ARG A 130 6.48 7.63 6.93
C ARG A 130 6.23 6.94 5.60
N HIS A 131 6.21 7.70 4.52
CA HIS A 131 6.03 7.19 3.18
C HIS A 131 7.37 7.09 2.45
N LEU A 132 7.71 5.88 1.99
CA LEU A 132 8.88 5.56 1.21
C LEU A 132 8.45 5.17 -0.21
N SER A 133 8.52 6.12 -1.13
CA SER A 133 8.09 5.98 -2.53
C SER A 133 9.21 5.68 -3.51
N LYS A 134 10.45 5.51 -3.03
CA LYS A 134 11.64 5.36 -3.89
C LYS A 134 11.85 3.96 -4.45
N PHE A 135 11.05 2.97 -4.03
CA PHE A 135 11.00 1.66 -4.66
C PHE A 135 10.11 1.74 -5.90
N TYR A 136 10.66 2.30 -6.96
CA TYR A 136 9.98 2.60 -8.21
C TYR A 136 11.00 2.52 -9.35
N GLY A 137 10.67 1.81 -10.41
CA GLY A 137 11.61 1.42 -11.47
C GLY A 137 11.50 2.23 -12.76
N GLN A 138 10.82 3.40 -12.78
CA GLN A 138 10.66 4.16 -14.02
C GLN A 138 10.73 5.67 -13.75
N TRP A 139 11.67 6.37 -14.38
CA TRP A 139 11.75 7.84 -14.39
C TRP A 139 12.52 8.32 -15.60
N GLY A 140 12.32 9.59 -15.98
CA GLY A 140 12.95 10.18 -17.17
C GLY A 140 12.56 9.52 -18.49
N GLY A 141 11.49 8.71 -18.51
CA GLY A 141 11.08 7.92 -19.67
C GLY A 141 11.84 6.60 -19.83
N GLU A 142 12.65 6.20 -18.85
CA GLU A 142 13.50 5.01 -18.88
C GLU A 142 13.15 4.05 -17.73
N THR A 143 13.42 2.76 -17.95
CA THR A 143 13.26 1.67 -16.97
C THR A 143 14.56 1.46 -16.20
N HIS A 144 14.46 1.36 -14.87
CA HIS A 144 15.57 1.23 -13.93
C HIS A 144 15.38 0.03 -13.01
N LEU A 145 15.50 -1.19 -13.55
CA LEU A 145 15.23 -2.43 -12.82
C LEU A 145 16.19 -2.66 -11.64
N GLU A 146 17.40 -2.09 -11.68
CA GLU A 146 18.37 -2.15 -10.58
C GLU A 146 17.85 -1.47 -9.29
N GLN A 147 16.96 -0.47 -9.42
CA GLN A 147 16.34 0.23 -8.30
C GLN A 147 15.32 -0.65 -7.56
N ILE A 148 14.64 -1.51 -8.31
CA ILE A 148 13.59 -2.40 -7.80
C ILE A 148 14.05 -3.87 -7.69
N SER A 149 15.38 -4.12 -7.81
CA SER A 149 15.99 -5.41 -7.51
C SER A 149 16.04 -5.68 -6.00
N VAL A 150 16.33 -6.91 -5.60
CA VAL A 150 16.55 -7.27 -4.18
C VAL A 150 17.64 -6.38 -3.56
N GLU A 151 18.75 -6.23 -4.25
CA GLU A 151 19.87 -5.39 -3.80
C GLU A 151 19.46 -3.90 -3.73
N GLY A 152 18.63 -3.43 -4.68
CA GLY A 152 18.06 -2.08 -4.68
C GLY A 152 17.15 -1.86 -3.47
N LEU A 153 16.22 -2.79 -3.22
CA LEU A 153 15.31 -2.76 -2.06
C LEU A 153 16.09 -2.70 -0.75
N LEU A 154 17.07 -3.59 -0.56
CA LEU A 154 17.83 -3.65 0.69
C LEU A 154 18.67 -2.39 0.90
N ARG A 155 19.32 -1.85 -0.14
CA ARG A 155 20.02 -0.55 -0.06
C ARG A 155 19.09 0.58 0.32
N LEU A 156 17.89 0.62 -0.27
CA LEU A 156 16.88 1.64 0.02
C LEU A 156 16.43 1.57 1.49
N LEU A 157 16.15 0.37 1.99
CA LEU A 157 15.76 0.17 3.39
C LEU A 157 16.90 0.50 4.36
N ASP A 158 18.14 0.16 4.05
CA ASP A 158 19.30 0.53 4.87
C ASP A 158 19.48 2.05 4.96
N ALA A 159 19.18 2.79 3.90
CA ALA A 159 19.33 4.24 3.86
C ALA A 159 18.17 5.00 4.52
N GLU A 160 16.93 4.52 4.40
CA GLU A 160 15.72 5.31 4.71
C GLU A 160 14.91 4.76 5.89
N LEU A 161 15.06 3.45 6.23
CA LEU A 161 14.24 2.83 7.25
C LEU A 161 14.79 3.11 8.66
N GLY A 162 14.07 3.92 9.41
CA GLY A 162 14.37 4.21 10.82
C GLY A 162 13.31 3.65 11.78
N PRO A 163 13.42 3.98 13.08
CA PRO A 163 12.44 3.61 14.09
C PRO A 163 11.02 4.13 13.77
N GLY A 164 9.99 3.38 14.19
CA GLY A 164 8.59 3.70 13.92
C GLY A 164 8.03 2.98 12.70
N VAL A 165 6.91 3.45 12.19
CA VAL A 165 6.21 2.85 11.04
C VAL A 165 6.64 3.52 9.74
N THR A 166 7.01 2.72 8.76
CA THR A 166 7.29 3.16 7.39
C THR A 166 6.43 2.36 6.43
N GLU A 167 5.76 3.02 5.49
CA GLU A 167 5.10 2.42 4.36
C GLU A 167 6.03 2.45 3.15
N LEU A 168 6.33 1.28 2.58
CA LEU A 168 6.97 1.12 1.29
C LEU A 168 5.89 0.90 0.23
N THR A 169 5.81 1.79 -0.74
CA THR A 169 4.89 1.65 -1.88
C THR A 169 5.54 0.86 -3.01
N CYS A 170 4.77 -0.02 -3.63
CA CYS A 170 5.16 -0.80 -4.79
C CYS A 170 3.98 -0.97 -5.76
N HIS A 171 4.26 -1.49 -6.97
CA HIS A 171 3.29 -1.70 -8.03
C HIS A 171 3.40 -3.12 -8.61
N ALA A 172 3.59 -4.11 -7.74
CA ALA A 172 3.73 -5.50 -8.15
C ALA A 172 2.50 -5.99 -8.93
N GLY A 173 2.73 -6.78 -9.96
CA GLY A 173 1.65 -7.35 -10.77
C GLY A 173 2.16 -8.10 -11.98
N TYR A 174 1.30 -8.90 -12.59
CA TYR A 174 1.52 -9.47 -13.91
C TYR A 174 0.97 -8.54 -14.99
N VAL A 175 1.69 -8.46 -16.10
CA VAL A 175 1.21 -7.79 -17.31
C VAL A 175 0.19 -8.70 -17.99
N ASP A 176 -0.98 -8.15 -18.34
CA ASP A 176 -2.01 -8.81 -19.11
C ASP A 176 -2.65 -7.86 -20.13
N GLU A 177 -3.52 -8.39 -21.00
CA GLU A 177 -4.18 -7.62 -22.06
C GLU A 177 -5.09 -6.49 -21.53
N GLY A 178 -5.53 -6.60 -20.26
CA GLY A 178 -6.38 -5.59 -19.60
C GLY A 178 -5.59 -4.47 -18.97
N LEU A 179 -4.26 -4.55 -18.92
CA LEU A 179 -3.43 -3.54 -18.27
C LEU A 179 -3.27 -2.29 -19.13
N THR A 180 -3.79 -1.17 -18.65
CA THR A 180 -3.63 0.16 -19.25
C THR A 180 -2.63 0.99 -18.44
N SER A 181 -1.33 0.71 -18.59
CA SER A 181 -0.26 1.38 -17.85
C SER A 181 1.02 1.36 -18.67
N SER A 182 1.85 2.41 -18.54
CA SER A 182 3.23 2.40 -19.06
C SER A 182 4.19 1.65 -18.14
N TYR A 183 3.84 1.46 -16.88
CA TYR A 183 4.59 0.69 -15.89
C TYR A 183 4.25 -0.78 -16.07
N THR A 184 5.06 -1.52 -16.79
CA THR A 184 4.77 -2.91 -17.24
C THR A 184 5.82 -3.90 -16.76
N VAL A 185 6.98 -3.95 -17.39
CA VAL A 185 8.07 -4.87 -17.01
C VAL A 185 8.54 -4.66 -15.58
N GLU A 186 8.40 -3.45 -15.08
CA GLU A 186 8.72 -3.07 -13.71
C GLU A 186 7.79 -3.77 -12.72
N ARG A 187 6.48 -3.93 -13.03
CA ARG A 187 5.52 -4.64 -12.15
C ARG A 187 5.94 -6.07 -11.88
N GLU A 188 6.36 -6.79 -12.92
CA GLU A 188 6.85 -8.17 -12.76
C GLU A 188 8.22 -8.22 -12.07
N ALA A 189 9.06 -7.21 -12.27
CA ALA A 189 10.33 -7.11 -11.56
C ALA A 189 10.13 -6.84 -10.07
N GLU A 190 9.23 -5.94 -9.71
CA GLU A 190 8.84 -5.71 -8.31
C GLU A 190 8.23 -6.97 -7.68
N LEU A 191 7.32 -7.66 -8.38
CA LEU A 191 6.74 -8.92 -7.92
C LEU A 191 7.82 -9.95 -7.60
N ARG A 192 8.75 -10.17 -8.54
CA ARG A 192 9.89 -11.09 -8.32
C ARG A 192 10.74 -10.69 -7.11
N THR A 193 10.98 -9.40 -6.92
CA THR A 193 11.75 -8.90 -5.78
C THR A 193 11.02 -9.12 -4.46
N LEU A 194 9.73 -8.81 -4.41
CA LEU A 194 8.93 -8.97 -3.19
C LEU A 194 8.74 -10.43 -2.78
N CYS A 195 8.76 -11.35 -3.75
CA CYS A 195 8.65 -12.81 -3.52
C CYS A 195 10.03 -13.50 -3.40
N ASP A 196 11.14 -12.77 -3.51
CA ASP A 196 12.48 -13.40 -3.41
C ASP A 196 12.72 -13.92 -1.98
N PRO A 197 13.06 -15.22 -1.82
CA PRO A 197 13.21 -15.85 -0.51
C PRO A 197 14.34 -15.25 0.34
N ARG A 198 15.23 -14.46 -0.25
CA ARG A 198 16.29 -13.75 0.48
C ARG A 198 15.79 -12.53 1.25
N VAL A 199 14.66 -11.94 0.85
CA VAL A 199 14.20 -10.65 1.38
C VAL A 199 13.68 -10.79 2.81
N GLY A 200 12.83 -11.78 3.10
CA GLY A 200 12.30 -11.99 4.45
C GLY A 200 13.39 -12.14 5.52
N PRO A 201 14.34 -13.08 5.36
CA PRO A 201 15.50 -13.20 6.26
C PRO A 201 16.31 -11.91 6.38
N ALA A 202 16.58 -11.21 5.27
CA ALA A 202 17.34 -9.98 5.29
C ALA A 202 16.65 -8.84 6.06
N LEU A 203 15.31 -8.78 6.05
CA LEU A 203 14.52 -7.87 6.89
C LEU A 203 14.65 -8.23 8.37
N ALA A 204 14.53 -9.52 8.71
CA ALA A 204 14.65 -9.99 10.07
C ALA A 204 16.04 -9.68 10.68
N GLU A 205 17.12 -9.87 9.92
CA GLU A 205 18.51 -9.52 10.32
C GLU A 205 18.66 -8.01 10.61
N ARG A 206 17.88 -7.16 9.96
CA ARG A 206 17.84 -5.71 10.16
C ARG A 206 16.93 -5.28 11.31
N GLY A 207 16.31 -6.22 12.00
CA GLY A 207 15.35 -5.96 13.07
C GLY A 207 14.06 -5.32 12.56
N VAL A 208 13.70 -5.55 11.30
CA VAL A 208 12.48 -5.05 10.68
C VAL A 208 11.36 -6.05 10.90
N ARG A 209 10.22 -5.57 11.38
CA ARG A 209 8.98 -6.35 11.52
C ARG A 209 7.97 -5.90 10.47
N LEU A 210 7.50 -6.84 9.67
CA LEU A 210 6.40 -6.63 8.74
C LEU A 210 5.08 -6.50 9.51
N VAL A 211 4.28 -5.50 9.14
CA VAL A 211 2.95 -5.23 9.70
C VAL A 211 2.02 -4.73 8.59
N GLY A 212 0.72 -4.95 8.73
CA GLY A 212 -0.27 -4.35 7.86
C GLY A 212 -0.88 -3.09 8.47
N PHE A 213 -1.57 -2.27 7.68
CA PHE A 213 -2.29 -1.10 8.20
C PHE A 213 -3.33 -1.48 9.26
N ARG A 214 -3.96 -2.66 9.16
CA ARG A 214 -4.92 -3.15 10.17
C ARG A 214 -4.31 -3.36 11.55
N ASP A 215 -2.99 -3.58 11.62
CA ASP A 215 -2.29 -3.86 12.88
C ASP A 215 -1.93 -2.58 13.63
N LEU A 216 -1.92 -1.43 12.95
CA LEU A 216 -1.46 -0.16 13.51
C LEU A 216 -2.29 0.34 14.70
N PRO A 217 -3.63 0.21 14.75
CA PRO A 217 -4.42 0.60 15.91
C PRO A 217 -4.01 -0.13 17.19
N ALA A 218 -3.74 -1.45 17.10
CA ALA A 218 -3.30 -2.25 18.24
C ALA A 218 -1.89 -1.89 18.70
N LEU A 219 -1.00 -1.49 17.77
CA LEU A 219 0.37 -1.09 18.07
C LEU A 219 0.46 0.32 18.68
N ALA A 220 -0.55 1.16 18.45
CA ALA A 220 -0.64 2.52 19.00
C ALA A 220 -1.30 2.55 20.41
N ALA A 221 -1.98 1.49 20.82
CA ALA A 221 -2.56 1.39 22.15
C ALA A 221 -1.44 1.30 23.21
N PRO A 222 -1.50 2.06 24.33
CA PRO A 222 -0.56 1.89 25.42
C PRO A 222 -0.65 0.45 25.93
N ALA A 223 0.49 -0.19 26.19
CA ALA A 223 0.53 -1.50 26.81
C ALA A 223 -0.32 -1.46 28.10
N VAL A 224 -1.40 -2.24 28.14
CA VAL A 224 -2.17 -2.42 29.36
C VAL A 224 -1.21 -3.10 30.34
N SER A 225 -0.75 -2.37 31.36
CA SER A 225 -0.02 -2.97 32.44
C SER A 225 -0.98 -3.96 33.13
N GLU A 226 -0.77 -5.26 32.94
CA GLU A 226 -1.41 -6.25 33.80
C GLU A 226 -1.00 -5.91 35.23
N GLY A 227 -1.93 -5.26 35.94
CA GLY A 227 -1.79 -4.97 37.33
C GLY A 227 -1.73 -6.31 38.09
N ALA A 228 -0.60 -6.54 38.75
CA ALA A 228 -0.46 -7.62 39.71
C ALA A 228 -1.60 -7.54 40.74
N ALA A 229 -2.39 -8.58 40.78
CA ALA A 229 -3.28 -8.87 41.91
C ALA A 229 -2.49 -9.57 42.99
#